data_53eba1cad269cdb1a62017270f3b32c4
#
_entry.id   53eba1cad269cdb1a62017270f3b32c4
#
_cell.length_a   1.000
_cell.length_b   1.000
_cell.length_c   1.000
_cell.angle_alpha   90.00
_cell.angle_beta   90.00
_cell.angle_gamma   90.00
#
_symmetry.space_group_name_H-M   'P 1'
#
loop_
_entity.id
_entity.type
_entity.pdbx_description
1 polymer ?
#
loop_
_entity_poly.entity_id
_entity_poly.type
_entity_poly.pdbx_seq_one_letter_code
_entity_poly.pdbx_strand_id
1 'polypeptide(L)'
;IMGRLHAEEMVLNMGPQHPSTHGVLRLKLRTDGEIVSHIEPVIGYLHRSFEKHAENLEYQMITPFTGRCDYLAAIGSEHGYAMAVEKMMGIELPERVEYLRVIFAEFQRIASHLVAVGTFGLDVGAITPFIYCFRERELILDLFEMASGARLLYNYIWIGGLAHDVPPGFVEKAYEFLDAFDERVAEYNQILTGNKIFIERAADIGVMTPEVAINYGVTGPSLRASGVNIDIRRTEPYSIYDRFDFDVPLGQGLQGTIGDSWDRYYVRVLEMNESAKIIRQALDQLPVEGDVKSAIPRRIRPPKGEIYFR
;
A
#
# COMPACT_ATOMS: atom_id res chain seq x y z
N ILE A 1 34.49 13.53 34.66
CA ILE A 1 34.44 12.24 33.94
C ILE A 1 33.39 11.42 34.66
N MET A 2 32.11 11.56 34.23
CA MET A 2 31.05 10.64 34.65
C MET A 2 31.29 9.31 33.94
N GLY A 3 31.68 8.28 34.68
CA GLY A 3 31.78 6.94 34.18
C GLY A 3 30.37 6.50 33.74
N ARG A 4 30.22 6.03 32.48
CA ARG A 4 29.02 5.35 32.07
C ARG A 4 28.76 4.19 33.02
N LEU A 5 27.64 4.24 33.72
CA LEU A 5 27.11 3.07 34.40
C LEU A 5 26.73 2.08 33.28
N HIS A 6 27.51 1.01 33.11
CA HIS A 6 27.13 -0.10 32.27
C HIS A 6 26.01 -0.86 32.99
N ALA A 7 24.81 -0.84 32.47
CA ALA A 7 23.77 -1.76 32.88
C ALA A 7 24.09 -3.16 32.28
N GLU A 8 23.61 -4.22 32.93
CA GLU A 8 23.72 -5.55 32.34
C GLU A 8 23.02 -5.58 31.00
N GLU A 9 23.68 -6.10 29.96
CA GLU A 9 23.09 -6.29 28.65
C GLU A 9 21.88 -7.24 28.77
N MET A 10 20.71 -6.78 28.36
CA MET A 10 19.47 -7.55 28.45
C MET A 10 18.95 -7.90 27.07
N VAL A 11 18.39 -9.11 26.94
CA VAL A 11 17.71 -9.55 25.73
C VAL A 11 16.21 -9.50 25.95
N LEU A 12 15.52 -8.66 25.16
CA LEU A 12 14.08 -8.50 25.20
C LEU A 12 13.45 -9.02 23.91
N ASN A 13 12.26 -9.63 24.01
CA ASN A 13 11.45 -9.96 22.86
C ASN A 13 10.29 -8.96 22.77
N MET A 14 10.26 -8.18 21.68
CA MET A 14 9.11 -7.34 21.32
C MET A 14 8.29 -8.08 20.26
N GLY A 15 7.10 -8.52 20.66
CA GLY A 15 6.27 -9.41 19.83
C GLY A 15 6.56 -10.91 20.07
N PRO A 16 5.85 -11.81 19.35
CA PRO A 16 4.92 -11.56 18.22
C PRO A 16 3.63 -10.83 18.59
N GLN A 17 3.17 -10.89 19.85
CA GLN A 17 2.02 -10.11 20.31
C GLN A 17 2.54 -8.88 21.05
N HIS A 18 2.44 -7.72 20.40
CA HIS A 18 2.78 -6.41 20.94
C HIS A 18 2.10 -5.33 20.09
N PRO A 19 1.57 -4.24 20.68
CA PRO A 19 0.88 -3.19 19.90
C PRO A 19 1.71 -2.62 18.76
N SER A 20 3.00 -2.36 18.98
CA SER A 20 3.91 -1.76 18.00
C SER A 20 4.51 -2.74 16.98
N THR A 21 4.12 -4.01 16.99
CA THR A 21 4.56 -4.99 16.00
C THR A 21 3.49 -5.30 14.95
N HIS A 22 2.36 -4.59 15.00
CA HIS A 22 1.28 -4.59 14.00
C HIS A 22 0.84 -6.02 13.59
N GLY A 23 0.60 -6.87 14.57
CA GLY A 23 0.23 -8.26 14.37
C GLY A 23 1.25 -9.21 15.00
N VAL A 24 2.10 -9.85 14.19
CA VAL A 24 2.96 -10.94 14.67
C VAL A 24 4.45 -10.78 14.32
N LEU A 25 4.92 -9.57 14.05
CA LEU A 25 6.35 -9.32 13.92
C LEU A 25 7.03 -9.50 15.28
N ARG A 26 8.07 -10.30 15.34
CA ARG A 26 8.91 -10.46 16.52
C ARG A 26 10.26 -9.79 16.29
N LEU A 27 10.63 -8.89 17.20
CA LEU A 27 11.96 -8.29 17.25
C LEU A 27 12.65 -8.76 18.51
N LYS A 28 13.83 -9.35 18.36
CA LYS A 28 14.68 -9.72 19.47
C LYS A 28 15.71 -8.59 19.66
N LEU A 29 15.57 -7.85 20.73
CA LEU A 29 16.35 -6.66 21.03
C LEU A 29 17.44 -6.99 22.02
N ARG A 30 18.64 -6.44 21.81
CA ARG A 30 19.66 -6.34 22.86
C ARG A 30 19.72 -4.91 23.32
N THR A 31 19.65 -4.70 24.64
CA THR A 31 19.59 -3.37 25.24
C THR A 31 20.62 -3.20 26.32
N ASP A 32 21.20 -1.99 26.41
CA ASP A 32 21.96 -1.50 27.54
C ASP A 32 21.10 -0.42 28.22
N GLY A 33 20.35 -0.84 29.24
CA GLY A 33 19.30 -0.02 29.82
C GLY A 33 18.19 0.23 28.77
N GLU A 34 17.92 1.49 28.45
CA GLU A 34 16.92 1.88 27.43
C GLU A 34 17.50 2.02 26.01
N ILE A 35 18.81 1.87 25.84
CA ILE A 35 19.47 1.98 24.54
C ILE A 35 19.46 0.63 23.84
N VAL A 36 18.87 0.58 22.66
CA VAL A 36 18.90 -0.61 21.81
C VAL A 36 20.24 -0.68 21.09
N SER A 37 21.03 -1.71 21.39
CA SER A 37 22.35 -1.95 20.78
C SER A 37 22.28 -2.83 19.54
N HIS A 38 21.31 -3.74 19.48
CA HIS A 38 21.14 -4.68 18.37
C HIS A 38 19.67 -5.10 18.20
N ILE A 39 19.24 -5.28 16.95
CA ILE A 39 17.90 -5.75 16.60
C ILE A 39 18.03 -6.96 15.65
N GLU A 40 17.41 -8.06 16.03
CA GLU A 40 17.28 -9.26 15.20
C GLU A 40 15.79 -9.46 14.84
N PRO A 41 15.35 -9.19 13.59
CA PRO A 41 13.99 -9.47 13.19
C PRO A 41 13.79 -10.98 13.01
N VAL A 42 12.73 -11.52 13.62
CA VAL A 42 12.32 -12.92 13.48
C VAL A 42 11.03 -12.95 12.68
N ILE A 43 11.13 -13.29 11.41
CA ILE A 43 10.02 -13.36 10.46
C ILE A 43 9.55 -14.80 10.30
N GLY A 44 8.35 -14.98 9.72
CA GLY A 44 7.79 -16.28 9.40
C GLY A 44 6.51 -16.64 10.16
N TYR A 45 6.09 -15.87 11.14
CA TYR A 45 4.83 -16.12 11.87
C TYR A 45 3.58 -16.05 11.00
N LEU A 46 3.63 -15.30 9.89
CA LEU A 46 2.57 -15.22 8.88
C LEU A 46 2.87 -16.03 7.61
N HIS A 47 3.89 -16.88 7.62
CA HIS A 47 4.17 -17.78 6.51
C HIS A 47 3.08 -18.84 6.40
N ARG A 48 2.27 -18.77 5.33
CA ARG A 48 1.11 -19.63 5.09
C ARG A 48 1.26 -20.54 3.89
N SER A 49 2.48 -20.72 3.41
CA SER A 49 2.84 -21.59 2.28
C SER A 49 2.07 -21.28 0.99
N PHE A 50 1.93 -20.00 0.62
CA PHE A 50 1.21 -19.58 -0.58
C PHE A 50 1.72 -20.22 -1.85
N GLU A 51 3.05 -20.28 -2.03
CA GLU A 51 3.69 -20.88 -3.19
C GLU A 51 3.33 -22.37 -3.29
N LYS A 52 3.29 -23.06 -2.16
CA LYS A 52 2.94 -24.50 -2.13
C LYS A 52 1.45 -24.72 -2.41
N HIS A 53 0.58 -23.81 -1.98
CA HIS A 53 -0.82 -23.87 -2.38
C HIS A 53 -0.96 -23.61 -3.88
N ALA A 54 -0.25 -22.62 -4.43
CA ALA A 54 -0.30 -22.29 -5.85
C ALA A 54 0.13 -23.45 -6.76
N GLU A 55 1.10 -24.28 -6.34
CA GLU A 55 1.49 -25.49 -7.08
C GLU A 55 0.36 -26.52 -7.22
N ASN A 56 -0.62 -26.53 -6.31
CA ASN A 56 -1.67 -27.54 -6.23
C ASN A 56 -3.06 -27.04 -6.64
N LEU A 57 -3.20 -25.75 -6.94
CA LEU A 57 -4.48 -25.13 -7.28
C LEU A 57 -4.54 -24.73 -8.76
N GLU A 58 -5.74 -24.57 -9.29
CA GLU A 58 -5.94 -23.94 -10.60
C GLU A 58 -5.73 -22.43 -10.49
N TYR A 59 -5.30 -21.77 -11.56
CA TYR A 59 -4.96 -20.34 -11.56
C TYR A 59 -6.05 -19.44 -10.97
N GLN A 60 -7.31 -19.69 -11.28
CA GLN A 60 -8.44 -18.91 -10.71
C GLN A 60 -8.60 -19.09 -9.21
N MET A 61 -8.18 -20.24 -8.66
CA MET A 61 -8.29 -20.51 -7.22
C MET A 61 -7.16 -19.85 -6.43
N ILE A 62 -6.13 -19.35 -7.10
CA ILE A 62 -5.00 -18.66 -6.46
C ILE A 62 -5.35 -17.20 -6.13
N THR A 63 -6.20 -16.55 -6.92
CA THR A 63 -6.57 -15.14 -6.72
C THR A 63 -6.93 -14.78 -5.28
N PRO A 64 -7.78 -15.53 -4.55
CA PRO A 64 -8.08 -15.21 -3.16
C PRO A 64 -6.86 -15.27 -2.22
N PHE A 65 -5.84 -16.05 -2.56
CA PHE A 65 -4.62 -16.11 -1.77
C PHE A 65 -3.73 -14.90 -2.00
N THR A 66 -3.69 -14.36 -3.22
CA THR A 66 -2.84 -13.19 -3.53
C THR A 66 -3.27 -11.96 -2.74
N GLY A 67 -4.58 -11.69 -2.63
CA GLY A 67 -5.10 -10.60 -1.79
C GLY A 67 -4.74 -10.73 -0.30
N ARG A 68 -4.39 -11.94 0.16
CA ARG A 68 -3.97 -12.20 1.54
C ARG A 68 -2.47 -12.06 1.78
N CYS A 69 -1.68 -11.87 0.74
CA CYS A 69 -0.24 -11.60 0.87
C CYS A 69 0.00 -10.22 1.48
N ASP A 70 -0.76 -9.22 1.00
CA ASP A 70 -0.81 -7.89 1.59
C ASP A 70 -2.28 -7.49 1.78
N TYR A 71 -2.84 -7.82 2.93
CA TYR A 71 -4.26 -7.59 3.22
C TYR A 71 -4.63 -6.10 3.39
N LEU A 72 -3.67 -5.19 3.49
CA LEU A 72 -3.92 -3.75 3.48
C LEU A 72 -3.96 -3.17 2.05
N ALA A 73 -3.39 -3.90 1.07
CA ALA A 73 -3.38 -3.54 -0.34
C ALA A 73 -3.78 -4.73 -1.23
N ALA A 74 -4.85 -5.45 -0.84
CA ALA A 74 -5.30 -6.69 -1.49
C ALA A 74 -5.54 -6.55 -2.99
N ILE A 75 -6.17 -5.44 -3.43
CA ILE A 75 -6.39 -5.13 -4.84
C ILE A 75 -5.10 -5.11 -5.64
N GLY A 76 -4.03 -4.51 -5.11
CA GLY A 76 -2.73 -4.46 -5.79
C GLY A 76 -2.15 -5.85 -6.04
N SER A 77 -2.24 -6.74 -5.06
CA SER A 77 -1.77 -8.12 -5.19
C SER A 77 -2.61 -8.94 -6.17
N GLU A 78 -3.93 -8.80 -6.14
CA GLU A 78 -4.85 -9.43 -7.10
C GLU A 78 -4.57 -8.92 -8.52
N HIS A 79 -4.37 -7.61 -8.69
CA HIS A 79 -4.10 -6.96 -9.98
C HIS A 79 -2.77 -7.45 -10.57
N GLY A 80 -1.68 -7.44 -9.80
CA GLY A 80 -0.40 -7.93 -10.27
C GLY A 80 -0.43 -9.39 -10.71
N TYR A 81 -1.12 -10.25 -9.96
CA TYR A 81 -1.30 -11.65 -10.33
C TYR A 81 -2.12 -11.82 -11.61
N ALA A 82 -3.25 -11.13 -11.72
CA ALA A 82 -4.11 -11.20 -12.90
C ALA A 82 -3.34 -10.75 -14.16
N MET A 83 -2.65 -9.61 -14.11
CA MET A 83 -1.84 -9.09 -15.21
C MET A 83 -0.72 -10.04 -15.63
N ALA A 84 -0.05 -10.71 -14.70
CA ALA A 84 0.99 -11.70 -15.02
C ALA A 84 0.41 -12.86 -15.84
N VAL A 85 -0.74 -13.40 -15.44
CA VAL A 85 -1.39 -14.50 -16.15
C VAL A 85 -1.95 -14.04 -17.49
N GLU A 86 -2.57 -12.88 -17.54
CA GLU A 86 -3.12 -12.25 -18.75
C GLU A 86 -2.03 -12.01 -19.80
N LYS A 87 -0.89 -11.46 -19.38
CA LYS A 87 0.27 -11.25 -20.26
C LYS A 87 0.80 -12.58 -20.80
N MET A 88 0.86 -13.64 -19.97
CA MET A 88 1.31 -14.95 -20.39
C MET A 88 0.37 -15.62 -21.40
N MET A 89 -0.91 -15.31 -21.33
CA MET A 89 -1.95 -15.84 -22.23
C MET A 89 -2.28 -14.94 -23.39
N GLY A 90 -1.77 -13.72 -23.45
CA GLY A 90 -2.10 -12.72 -24.46
C GLY A 90 -3.55 -12.28 -24.40
N ILE A 91 -4.13 -12.14 -23.20
CA ILE A 91 -5.50 -11.68 -22.99
C ILE A 91 -5.53 -10.17 -23.04
N GLU A 92 -6.36 -9.63 -23.93
CA GLU A 92 -6.67 -8.19 -23.97
C GLU A 92 -7.93 -7.92 -23.14
N LEU A 93 -7.93 -6.82 -22.41
CA LEU A 93 -9.00 -6.43 -21.52
C LEU A 93 -9.93 -5.39 -22.16
N PRO A 94 -11.24 -5.41 -21.82
CA PRO A 94 -12.13 -4.32 -22.16
C PRO A 94 -11.67 -3.01 -21.51
N GLU A 95 -11.84 -1.90 -22.21
CA GLU A 95 -11.38 -0.59 -21.72
C GLU A 95 -12.01 -0.21 -20.38
N ARG A 96 -13.30 -0.47 -20.18
CA ARG A 96 -13.99 -0.25 -18.91
C ARG A 96 -13.31 -0.97 -17.73
N VAL A 97 -12.81 -2.19 -17.94
CA VAL A 97 -12.07 -2.97 -16.93
C VAL A 97 -10.79 -2.27 -16.51
N GLU A 98 -10.03 -1.73 -17.47
CA GLU A 98 -8.78 -1.03 -17.20
C GLU A 98 -9.01 0.21 -16.32
N TYR A 99 -10.03 1.03 -16.63
CA TYR A 99 -10.37 2.18 -15.79
C TYR A 99 -10.81 1.76 -14.40
N LEU A 100 -11.68 0.77 -14.27
CA LEU A 100 -12.13 0.29 -12.95
C LEU A 100 -10.97 -0.28 -12.14
N ARG A 101 -10.06 -1.06 -12.74
CA ARG A 101 -8.88 -1.58 -12.05
C ARG A 101 -8.01 -0.47 -11.50
N VAL A 102 -7.77 0.61 -12.25
CA VAL A 102 -7.00 1.76 -11.78
C VAL A 102 -7.73 2.48 -10.64
N ILE A 103 -9.04 2.74 -10.77
CA ILE A 103 -9.85 3.36 -9.73
C ILE A 103 -9.74 2.57 -8.41
N PHE A 104 -9.93 1.26 -8.46
CA PHE A 104 -9.84 0.41 -7.28
C PHE A 104 -8.41 0.32 -6.72
N ALA A 105 -7.39 0.27 -7.57
CA ALA A 105 -5.99 0.25 -7.15
C ALA A 105 -5.59 1.53 -6.41
N GLU A 106 -6.03 2.70 -6.89
CA GLU A 106 -5.71 3.98 -6.26
C GLU A 106 -6.54 4.22 -5.00
N PHE A 107 -7.82 3.83 -4.95
CA PHE A 107 -8.57 3.81 -3.67
C PHE A 107 -7.90 2.90 -2.63
N GLN A 108 -7.41 1.74 -3.06
CA GLN A 108 -6.68 0.85 -2.16
C GLN A 108 -5.36 1.45 -1.70
N ARG A 109 -4.67 2.20 -2.55
CA ARG A 109 -3.46 2.94 -2.16
C ARG A 109 -3.76 3.98 -1.10
N ILE A 110 -4.82 4.77 -1.25
CA ILE A 110 -5.26 5.72 -0.23
C ILE A 110 -5.57 4.98 1.07
N ALA A 111 -6.38 3.91 1.01
CA ALA A 111 -6.76 3.12 2.19
C ALA A 111 -5.54 2.53 2.92
N SER A 112 -4.53 2.05 2.19
CA SER A 112 -3.27 1.54 2.74
C SER A 112 -2.43 2.65 3.38
N HIS A 113 -2.31 3.79 2.70
CA HIS A 113 -1.57 4.94 3.23
C HIS A 113 -2.23 5.54 4.48
N LEU A 114 -3.55 5.57 4.54
CA LEU A 114 -4.28 5.98 5.75
C LEU A 114 -3.94 5.08 6.96
N VAL A 115 -3.82 3.77 6.76
CA VAL A 115 -3.36 2.88 7.83
C VAL A 115 -1.91 3.20 8.21
N ALA A 116 -1.02 3.34 7.23
CA ALA A 116 0.39 3.63 7.48
C ALA A 116 0.59 4.96 8.24
N VAL A 117 -0.10 6.02 7.82
CA VAL A 117 -0.07 7.35 8.45
C VAL A 117 -0.65 7.29 9.87
N GLY A 118 -1.82 6.67 10.03
CA GLY A 118 -2.51 6.58 11.31
C GLY A 118 -1.73 5.76 12.34
N THR A 119 -1.24 4.58 11.95
CA THR A 119 -0.48 3.70 12.85
C THR A 119 0.89 4.27 13.19
N PHE A 120 1.56 4.96 12.25
CA PHE A 120 2.79 5.66 12.56
C PHE A 120 2.58 6.78 13.59
N GLY A 121 1.50 7.55 13.46
CA GLY A 121 1.09 8.51 14.47
C GLY A 121 0.86 7.85 15.83
N LEU A 122 0.15 6.72 15.85
CA LEU A 122 -0.14 5.94 17.07
C LEU A 122 1.15 5.46 17.74
N ASP A 123 2.11 4.93 16.99
CA ASP A 123 3.38 4.41 17.52
C ASP A 123 4.24 5.50 18.19
N VAL A 124 4.14 6.74 17.72
CA VAL A 124 4.80 7.88 18.36
C VAL A 124 3.92 8.61 19.40
N GLY A 125 2.76 8.05 19.74
CA GLY A 125 1.89 8.51 20.81
C GLY A 125 0.73 9.44 20.40
N ALA A 126 0.43 9.58 19.11
CA ALA A 126 -0.67 10.39 18.60
C ALA A 126 -1.85 9.53 18.14
N ILE A 127 -2.81 9.27 19.05
CA ILE A 127 -3.99 8.41 18.75
C ILE A 127 -5.03 9.10 17.86
N THR A 128 -5.22 10.41 17.97
CA THR A 128 -6.27 11.14 17.23
C THR A 128 -6.13 11.01 15.71
N PRO A 129 -4.94 11.18 15.10
CA PRO A 129 -4.75 10.95 13.67
C PRO A 129 -5.12 9.53 13.23
N PHE A 130 -4.86 8.52 14.06
CA PHE A 130 -5.26 7.15 13.79
C PHE A 130 -6.79 7.02 13.63
N ILE A 131 -7.56 7.58 14.56
CA ILE A 131 -9.03 7.54 14.50
C ILE A 131 -9.55 8.27 13.26
N TYR A 132 -8.95 9.42 12.90
CA TYR A 132 -9.35 10.19 11.72
C TYR A 132 -9.01 9.47 10.41
N CYS A 133 -7.83 8.88 10.29
CA CYS A 133 -7.47 8.07 9.13
C CYS A 133 -8.43 6.89 8.92
N PHE A 134 -8.89 6.27 10.00
CA PHE A 134 -9.87 5.18 9.90
C PHE A 134 -11.28 5.67 9.55
N ARG A 135 -11.64 6.90 9.88
CA ARG A 135 -12.91 7.51 9.45
C ARG A 135 -13.00 7.59 7.92
N GLU A 136 -11.97 8.08 7.24
CA GLU A 136 -11.93 8.14 5.78
C GLU A 136 -11.76 6.74 5.16
N ARG A 137 -10.96 5.90 5.81
CA ARG A 137 -10.77 4.53 5.34
C ARG A 137 -12.09 3.75 5.29
N GLU A 138 -12.96 3.93 6.26
CA GLU A 138 -14.29 3.30 6.27
C GLU A 138 -15.12 3.66 5.03
N LEU A 139 -15.08 4.91 4.57
CA LEU A 139 -15.79 5.34 3.35
C LEU A 139 -15.26 4.61 2.10
N ILE A 140 -13.95 4.37 2.02
CA ILE A 140 -13.36 3.59 0.94
C ILE A 140 -13.79 2.12 1.04
N LEU A 141 -13.83 1.55 2.25
CA LEU A 141 -14.29 0.18 2.45
C LEU A 141 -15.76 0.01 2.08
N ASP A 142 -16.61 1.03 2.28
CA ASP A 142 -18.00 1.03 1.81
C ASP A 142 -18.07 0.95 0.28
N LEU A 143 -17.19 1.68 -0.44
CA LEU A 143 -17.08 1.59 -1.90
C LEU A 143 -16.66 0.18 -2.34
N PHE A 144 -15.70 -0.42 -1.64
CA PHE A 144 -15.25 -1.77 -1.96
C PHE A 144 -16.34 -2.81 -1.68
N GLU A 145 -17.08 -2.68 -0.58
CA GLU A 145 -18.19 -3.55 -0.25
C GLU A 145 -19.32 -3.44 -1.28
N MET A 146 -19.61 -2.22 -1.77
CA MET A 146 -20.61 -2.03 -2.82
C MET A 146 -20.28 -2.82 -4.08
N ALA A 147 -19.01 -2.89 -4.47
CA ALA A 147 -18.59 -3.55 -5.72
C ALA A 147 -18.30 -5.04 -5.55
N SER A 148 -17.67 -5.44 -4.43
CA SER A 148 -17.17 -6.79 -4.23
C SER A 148 -17.99 -7.62 -3.23
N GLY A 149 -18.81 -6.98 -2.41
CA GLY A 149 -19.50 -7.61 -1.28
C GLY A 149 -18.64 -7.82 -0.05
N ALA A 150 -17.38 -7.34 -0.06
CA ALA A 150 -16.44 -7.52 1.05
C ALA A 150 -15.74 -6.21 1.40
N ARG A 151 -15.47 -6.00 2.69
CA ARG A 151 -14.75 -4.83 3.21
C ARG A 151 -13.23 -5.06 3.25
N LEU A 152 -12.79 -6.29 3.14
CA LEU A 152 -11.39 -6.71 3.13
C LEU A 152 -11.26 -8.01 2.33
N LEU A 153 -10.11 -8.22 1.64
CA LEU A 153 -9.85 -9.44 0.86
C LEU A 153 -10.89 -9.67 -0.24
N TYR A 154 -11.03 -8.72 -1.11
CA TYR A 154 -12.17 -8.48 -2.01
C TYR A 154 -12.39 -9.57 -3.06
N ASN A 155 -11.31 -10.22 -3.53
CA ASN A 155 -11.37 -11.18 -4.66
C ASN A 155 -12.16 -10.58 -5.83
N TYR A 156 -11.85 -9.34 -6.18
CA TYR A 156 -12.61 -8.55 -7.13
C TYR A 156 -11.95 -8.51 -8.52
N ILE A 157 -10.62 -8.44 -8.57
CA ILE A 157 -9.89 -8.48 -9.83
C ILE A 157 -9.66 -9.95 -10.21
N TRP A 158 -10.27 -10.36 -11.31
CA TRP A 158 -10.14 -11.70 -11.85
C TRP A 158 -9.30 -11.70 -13.12
N ILE A 159 -8.71 -12.83 -13.45
CA ILE A 159 -8.03 -13.03 -14.74
C ILE A 159 -9.04 -12.81 -15.86
N GLY A 160 -8.72 -11.86 -16.76
CA GLY A 160 -9.59 -11.47 -17.86
C GLY A 160 -10.68 -10.46 -17.50
N GLY A 161 -10.65 -9.84 -16.32
CA GLY A 161 -11.63 -8.79 -16.00
C GLY A 161 -11.85 -8.57 -14.51
N LEU A 162 -13.12 -8.36 -14.15
CA LEU A 162 -13.60 -8.12 -12.78
C LEU A 162 -14.66 -9.16 -12.41
N ALA A 163 -14.89 -9.38 -11.13
CA ALA A 163 -15.93 -10.27 -10.62
C ALA A 163 -17.31 -9.80 -11.06
N HIS A 164 -17.60 -8.51 -10.89
CA HIS A 164 -18.84 -7.83 -11.22
C HIS A 164 -18.57 -6.39 -11.69
N ASP A 165 -19.54 -5.78 -12.36
CA ASP A 165 -19.50 -4.34 -12.60
C ASP A 165 -19.82 -3.58 -11.31
N VAL A 166 -19.49 -2.29 -11.27
CA VAL A 166 -19.86 -1.42 -10.18
C VAL A 166 -21.36 -1.17 -10.18
N PRO A 167 -22.01 -1.17 -9.01
CA PRO A 167 -23.46 -0.95 -8.92
C PRO A 167 -23.80 0.53 -9.16
N PRO A 168 -25.07 0.83 -9.50
CA PRO A 168 -25.56 2.21 -9.54
C PRO A 168 -25.28 2.95 -8.23
N GLY A 169 -24.86 4.22 -8.32
CA GLY A 169 -24.50 5.06 -7.17
C GLY A 169 -23.04 4.93 -6.71
N PHE A 170 -22.26 4.02 -7.31
CA PHE A 170 -20.83 3.88 -6.98
C PHE A 170 -20.04 5.13 -7.40
N VAL A 171 -20.24 5.59 -8.62
CA VAL A 171 -19.49 6.75 -9.16
C VAL A 171 -19.80 8.02 -8.36
N GLU A 172 -21.08 8.24 -8.05
CA GLU A 172 -21.52 9.38 -7.24
C GLU A 172 -20.85 9.37 -5.85
N LYS A 173 -20.85 8.23 -5.16
CA LYS A 173 -20.20 8.10 -3.86
C LYS A 173 -18.67 8.25 -3.94
N ALA A 174 -18.07 7.81 -5.04
CA ALA A 174 -16.65 8.02 -5.27
C ALA A 174 -16.31 9.51 -5.39
N TYR A 175 -17.12 10.29 -6.09
CA TYR A 175 -16.97 11.75 -6.16
C TYR A 175 -17.22 12.41 -4.80
N GLU A 176 -18.26 12.01 -4.06
CA GLU A 176 -18.52 12.53 -2.70
C GLU A 176 -17.29 12.34 -1.78
N PHE A 177 -16.65 11.18 -1.84
CA PHE A 177 -15.41 10.94 -1.12
C PHE A 177 -14.29 11.89 -1.56
N LEU A 178 -14.05 12.02 -2.87
CA LEU A 178 -12.98 12.85 -3.43
C LEU A 178 -13.18 14.34 -3.12
N ASP A 179 -14.40 14.82 -3.14
CA ASP A 179 -14.72 16.24 -2.89
C ASP A 179 -14.45 16.65 -1.44
N ALA A 180 -14.56 15.72 -0.50
CA ALA A 180 -14.25 15.95 0.91
C ALA A 180 -12.77 15.65 1.25
N PHE A 181 -12.04 14.91 0.41
CA PHE A 181 -10.77 14.32 0.79
C PHE A 181 -9.65 15.34 0.99
N ASP A 182 -9.61 16.42 0.18
CA ASP A 182 -8.59 17.47 0.30
C ASP A 182 -8.64 18.16 1.68
N GLU A 183 -9.86 18.42 2.20
CA GLU A 183 -10.04 18.96 3.55
C GLU A 183 -9.56 17.99 4.63
N ARG A 184 -9.74 16.68 4.41
CA ARG A 184 -9.29 15.65 5.35
C ARG A 184 -7.77 15.55 5.38
N VAL A 185 -7.11 15.64 4.24
CA VAL A 185 -5.63 15.67 4.18
C VAL A 185 -5.09 16.94 4.85
N ALA A 186 -5.74 18.10 4.67
CA ALA A 186 -5.39 19.33 5.39
C ALA A 186 -5.53 19.16 6.92
N GLU A 187 -6.55 18.45 7.39
CA GLU A 187 -6.74 18.12 8.79
C GLU A 187 -5.58 17.28 9.35
N TYR A 188 -5.12 16.23 8.63
CA TYR A 188 -3.95 15.44 9.02
C TYR A 188 -2.68 16.29 9.10
N ASN A 189 -2.49 17.21 8.16
CA ASN A 189 -1.36 18.13 8.17
C ASN A 189 -1.36 19.05 9.39
N GLN A 190 -2.53 19.49 9.85
CA GLN A 190 -2.64 20.31 11.06
C GLN A 190 -2.33 19.53 12.34
N ILE A 191 -2.88 18.32 12.48
CA ILE A 191 -2.81 17.59 13.76
C ILE A 191 -1.54 16.72 13.89
N LEU A 192 -0.92 16.32 12.78
CA LEU A 192 0.22 15.41 12.80
C LEU A 192 1.44 15.97 12.07
N THR A 193 1.37 16.29 10.77
CA THR A 193 2.52 16.69 9.95
C THR A 193 3.27 17.88 10.54
N GLY A 194 2.54 18.91 10.99
CA GLY A 194 3.10 20.11 11.62
C GLY A 194 3.31 20.02 13.13
N ASN A 195 3.03 18.88 13.75
CA ASN A 195 3.13 18.72 15.19
C ASN A 195 4.58 18.65 15.63
N LYS A 196 5.00 19.57 16.51
CA LYS A 196 6.39 19.66 16.97
C LYS A 196 6.88 18.35 17.63
N ILE A 197 6.05 17.69 18.44
CA ILE A 197 6.43 16.45 19.12
C ILE A 197 6.61 15.34 18.09
N PHE A 198 5.76 15.27 17.07
CA PHE A 198 5.88 14.31 15.99
C PHE A 198 7.16 14.55 15.17
N ILE A 199 7.45 15.80 14.84
CA ILE A 199 8.68 16.16 14.11
C ILE A 199 9.91 15.77 14.92
N GLU A 200 10.00 16.13 16.19
CA GLU A 200 11.14 15.79 17.09
C GLU A 200 11.36 14.27 17.23
N ARG A 201 10.31 13.46 17.03
CA ARG A 201 10.39 11.99 17.12
C ARG A 201 10.64 11.30 15.79
N ALA A 202 10.46 11.98 14.66
CA ALA A 202 10.53 11.37 13.34
C ALA A 202 11.64 11.96 12.46
N ALA A 203 11.94 13.26 12.60
CA ALA A 203 12.99 13.92 11.83
C ALA A 203 14.37 13.46 12.27
N ASP A 204 15.27 13.29 11.32
CA ASP A 204 16.63 12.77 11.50
C ASP A 204 16.74 11.37 12.11
N ILE A 205 15.60 10.67 12.26
CA ILE A 205 15.54 9.32 12.83
C ILE A 205 15.43 8.29 11.71
N GLY A 206 16.28 7.24 11.78
CA GLY A 206 16.26 6.12 10.85
C GLY A 206 16.52 6.55 9.41
N VAL A 207 17.46 7.46 9.20
CA VAL A 207 17.85 7.95 7.88
C VAL A 207 18.30 6.79 7.01
N MET A 208 17.66 6.64 5.85
CA MET A 208 17.98 5.64 4.85
C MET A 208 18.44 6.34 3.58
N THR A 209 19.75 6.28 3.32
CA THR A 209 20.31 6.91 2.12
C THR A 209 19.84 6.21 0.85
N PRO A 210 19.84 6.87 -0.31
CA PRO A 210 19.53 6.24 -1.61
C PRO A 210 20.32 4.97 -1.87
N GLU A 211 21.63 4.98 -1.55
CA GLU A 211 22.51 3.83 -1.72
C GLU A 211 22.08 2.64 -0.87
N VAL A 212 21.80 2.87 0.41
CA VAL A 212 21.31 1.83 1.33
C VAL A 212 19.97 1.29 0.84
N ALA A 213 19.03 2.18 0.46
CA ALA A 213 17.71 1.78 -0.01
C ALA A 213 17.82 0.87 -1.26
N ILE A 214 18.64 1.23 -2.23
CA ILE A 214 18.83 0.45 -3.45
C ILE A 214 19.49 -0.89 -3.14
N ASN A 215 20.54 -0.91 -2.32
CA ASN A 215 21.28 -2.13 -1.96
C ASN A 215 20.42 -3.16 -1.21
N TYR A 216 19.45 -2.68 -0.41
CA TYR A 216 18.48 -3.55 0.28
C TYR A 216 17.22 -3.87 -0.55
N GLY A 217 17.14 -3.39 -1.80
CA GLY A 217 16.00 -3.64 -2.68
C GLY A 217 14.70 -2.97 -2.19
N VAL A 218 14.83 -1.84 -1.50
CA VAL A 218 13.67 -1.06 -1.04
C VAL A 218 12.93 -0.48 -2.25
N THR A 219 11.60 -0.49 -2.22
CA THR A 219 10.74 0.01 -3.30
C THR A 219 9.65 0.93 -2.75
N GLY A 220 8.86 1.50 -3.67
CA GLY A 220 7.66 2.27 -3.34
C GLY A 220 7.94 3.56 -2.55
N PRO A 221 7.00 3.96 -1.67
CA PRO A 221 7.10 5.22 -0.92
C PRO A 221 8.37 5.33 -0.08
N SER A 222 8.87 4.21 0.46
CA SER A 222 10.09 4.21 1.27
C SER A 222 11.34 4.51 0.45
N LEU A 223 11.42 4.02 -0.79
CA LEU A 223 12.51 4.37 -1.72
C LEU A 223 12.40 5.84 -2.17
N ARG A 224 11.19 6.28 -2.50
CA ARG A 224 10.95 7.67 -2.89
C ARG A 224 11.24 8.66 -1.78
N ALA A 225 10.98 8.30 -0.53
CA ALA A 225 11.37 9.10 0.63
C ALA A 225 12.88 9.31 0.73
N SER A 226 13.69 8.37 0.26
CA SER A 226 15.14 8.52 0.15
C SER A 226 15.59 9.38 -1.05
N GLY A 227 14.67 10.05 -1.75
CA GLY A 227 14.95 10.93 -2.89
C GLY A 227 15.13 10.21 -4.23
N VAL A 228 14.89 8.92 -4.32
CA VAL A 228 15.02 8.14 -5.57
C VAL A 228 13.73 8.22 -6.38
N ASN A 229 13.80 8.85 -7.54
CA ASN A 229 12.63 9.03 -8.41
C ASN A 229 12.35 7.79 -9.26
N ILE A 230 11.76 6.76 -8.61
CA ILE A 230 11.29 5.54 -9.27
C ILE A 230 9.85 5.28 -8.87
N ASP A 231 8.96 5.33 -9.86
CA ASP A 231 7.57 4.89 -9.76
C ASP A 231 7.23 4.07 -11.00
N ILE A 232 6.88 2.80 -10.82
CA ILE A 232 6.61 1.89 -11.93
C ILE A 232 5.44 2.36 -12.80
N ARG A 233 4.49 3.11 -12.25
CA ARG A 233 3.39 3.72 -13.01
C ARG A 233 3.88 4.73 -14.04
N ARG A 234 5.10 5.29 -13.87
CA ARG A 234 5.77 6.23 -14.79
C ARG A 234 6.91 5.61 -15.56
N THR A 235 7.76 4.81 -14.90
CA THR A 235 8.98 4.24 -15.52
C THR A 235 8.69 3.02 -16.38
N GLU A 236 7.72 2.22 -16.01
CA GLU A 236 7.27 1.02 -16.72
C GLU A 236 5.73 0.97 -16.67
N PRO A 237 5.02 1.89 -17.36
CA PRO A 237 3.56 2.01 -17.24
C PRO A 237 2.86 0.68 -17.52
N TYR A 238 1.98 0.31 -16.63
CA TYR A 238 1.10 -0.85 -16.77
C TYR A 238 -0.37 -0.41 -16.78
N SER A 239 -1.28 -1.29 -17.23
CA SER A 239 -2.68 -0.93 -17.43
C SER A 239 -2.78 0.35 -18.26
N ILE A 240 -3.44 1.38 -17.79
CA ILE A 240 -3.64 2.66 -18.49
C ILE A 240 -3.05 3.86 -17.72
N TYR A 241 -2.04 3.64 -16.85
CA TYR A 241 -1.45 4.72 -16.05
C TYR A 241 -0.76 5.81 -16.88
N ASP A 242 -0.35 5.50 -18.10
CA ASP A 242 0.21 6.45 -19.08
C ASP A 242 -0.80 7.52 -19.54
N ARG A 243 -2.10 7.31 -19.32
CA ARG A 243 -3.17 8.25 -19.67
C ARG A 243 -3.44 9.31 -18.62
N PHE A 244 -2.89 9.17 -17.41
CA PHE A 244 -3.18 10.06 -16.28
C PHE A 244 -2.03 11.01 -15.98
N ASP A 245 -2.40 12.22 -15.60
CA ASP A 245 -1.46 13.23 -15.10
C ASP A 245 -1.39 13.18 -13.58
N PHE A 246 -0.20 12.92 -13.04
CA PHE A 246 0.08 12.90 -11.61
C PHE A 246 1.57 13.11 -11.37
N ASP A 247 1.93 13.62 -10.20
CA ASP A 247 3.31 13.79 -9.80
C ASP A 247 3.81 12.57 -9.00
N VAL A 248 5.12 12.43 -8.90
CA VAL A 248 5.79 11.41 -8.08
C VAL A 248 6.42 12.10 -6.87
N PRO A 249 5.77 12.07 -5.69
CA PRO A 249 6.32 12.70 -4.50
C PRO A 249 7.63 12.05 -4.06
N LEU A 250 8.61 12.89 -3.69
CA LEU A 250 9.92 12.47 -3.20
C LEU A 250 10.20 13.09 -1.83
N GLY A 251 11.03 12.41 -1.04
CA GLY A 251 11.59 12.96 0.18
C GLY A 251 12.45 14.20 -0.12
N GLN A 252 12.25 15.24 0.64
CA GLN A 252 12.89 16.55 0.46
C GLN A 252 13.67 17.02 1.68
N GLY A 253 13.61 16.26 2.80
CA GLY A 253 14.27 16.68 4.04
C GLY A 253 13.69 17.96 4.63
N LEU A 254 12.38 18.19 4.52
CA LEU A 254 11.76 19.47 4.93
C LEU A 254 11.86 19.73 6.44
N GLN A 255 11.92 18.69 7.25
CA GLN A 255 12.02 18.80 8.70
C GLN A 255 13.34 18.23 9.26
N GLY A 256 14.08 17.48 8.42
CA GLY A 256 15.32 16.82 8.81
C GLY A 256 16.14 16.40 7.60
N THR A 257 16.71 15.20 7.64
CA THR A 257 17.54 14.65 6.57
C THR A 257 16.69 13.84 5.58
N ILE A 258 16.94 14.00 4.27
CA ILE A 258 16.26 13.20 3.24
C ILE A 258 16.39 11.70 3.56
N GLY A 259 15.26 11.01 3.52
CA GLY A 259 15.19 9.58 3.80
C GLY A 259 15.03 9.22 5.27
N ASP A 260 14.72 10.18 6.14
CA ASP A 260 14.36 9.93 7.53
C ASP A 260 12.94 9.38 7.68
N SER A 261 12.53 9.14 8.92
CA SER A 261 11.20 8.59 9.19
C SER A 261 10.08 9.59 8.90
N TRP A 262 10.35 10.90 9.03
CA TRP A 262 9.40 11.95 8.71
C TRP A 262 9.13 12.01 7.19
N ASP A 263 10.17 11.93 6.35
CA ASP A 263 10.01 11.88 4.90
C ASP A 263 9.23 10.64 4.46
N ARG A 264 9.48 9.47 5.06
CA ARG A 264 8.71 8.24 4.76
C ARG A 264 7.23 8.35 5.11
N TYR A 265 6.91 9.09 6.15
CA TYR A 265 5.54 9.45 6.49
C TYR A 265 4.95 10.43 5.47
N TYR A 266 5.65 11.53 5.22
CA TYR A 266 5.13 12.64 4.45
C TYR A 266 4.93 12.31 2.95
N VAL A 267 5.82 11.53 2.36
CA VAL A 267 5.65 11.03 0.99
C VAL A 267 4.31 10.29 0.85
N ARG A 268 3.90 9.49 1.83
CA ARG A 268 2.60 8.81 1.78
C ARG A 268 1.41 9.76 1.86
N VAL A 269 1.54 10.83 2.62
CA VAL A 269 0.50 11.89 2.65
C VAL A 269 0.36 12.56 1.29
N LEU A 270 1.47 12.88 0.65
CA LEU A 270 1.46 13.46 -0.70
C LEU A 270 0.93 12.49 -1.76
N GLU A 271 1.30 11.22 -1.68
CA GLU A 271 0.81 10.19 -2.61
C GLU A 271 -0.70 9.98 -2.52
N MET A 272 -1.32 10.19 -1.37
CA MET A 272 -2.79 10.13 -1.26
C MET A 272 -3.47 11.19 -2.14
N ASN A 273 -2.90 12.40 -2.21
CA ASN A 273 -3.42 13.46 -3.09
C ASN A 273 -3.27 13.11 -4.57
N GLU A 274 -2.12 12.54 -4.93
CA GLU A 274 -1.91 12.12 -6.32
C GLU A 274 -2.81 10.95 -6.71
N SER A 275 -3.07 10.02 -5.79
CA SER A 275 -4.06 8.96 -6.00
C SER A 275 -5.47 9.52 -6.19
N ALA A 276 -5.87 10.52 -5.42
CA ALA A 276 -7.17 11.18 -5.59
C ALA A 276 -7.28 11.88 -6.96
N LYS A 277 -6.21 12.52 -7.44
CA LYS A 277 -6.13 13.07 -8.80
C LYS A 277 -6.34 12.00 -9.89
N ILE A 278 -5.65 10.86 -9.76
CA ILE A 278 -5.77 9.75 -10.73
C ILE A 278 -7.19 9.22 -10.73
N ILE A 279 -7.78 8.99 -9.54
CA ILE A 279 -9.16 8.48 -9.44
C ILE A 279 -10.13 9.43 -10.12
N ARG A 280 -10.02 10.74 -9.90
CA ARG A 280 -10.90 11.74 -10.52
C ARG A 280 -10.81 11.69 -12.04
N GLN A 281 -9.59 11.70 -12.58
CA GLN A 281 -9.37 11.58 -14.03
C GLN A 281 -9.91 10.25 -14.59
N ALA A 282 -9.75 9.15 -13.84
CA ALA A 282 -10.24 7.86 -14.27
C ALA A 282 -11.77 7.78 -14.26
N LEU A 283 -12.43 8.40 -13.27
CA LEU A 283 -13.89 8.49 -13.21
C LEU A 283 -14.46 9.37 -14.35
N ASP A 284 -13.80 10.50 -14.64
CA ASP A 284 -14.21 11.42 -15.73
C ASP A 284 -14.13 10.76 -17.11
N GLN A 285 -13.21 9.80 -17.28
CA GLN A 285 -12.97 9.08 -18.54
C GLN A 285 -13.59 7.68 -18.56
N LEU A 286 -14.23 7.24 -17.48
CA LEU A 286 -14.79 5.89 -17.37
C LEU A 286 -15.88 5.69 -18.41
N PRO A 287 -15.78 4.71 -19.34
CA PRO A 287 -16.85 4.39 -20.26
C PRO A 287 -18.15 4.07 -19.52
N VAL A 288 -19.26 4.69 -19.91
CA VAL A 288 -20.58 4.53 -19.25
C VAL A 288 -21.05 3.07 -19.32
N GLU A 289 -20.82 2.42 -20.46
CA GLU A 289 -21.17 1.03 -20.71
C GLU A 289 -19.94 0.28 -21.22
N GLY A 290 -19.90 -1.02 -21.03
CA GLY A 290 -18.85 -1.89 -21.53
C GLY A 290 -18.81 -3.22 -20.80
N ASP A 291 -18.21 -4.21 -21.44
CA ASP A 291 -17.97 -5.51 -20.80
C ASP A 291 -16.98 -5.39 -19.65
N VAL A 292 -17.23 -6.13 -18.59
CA VAL A 292 -16.33 -6.25 -17.42
C VAL A 292 -15.52 -7.54 -17.43
N LYS A 293 -15.63 -8.32 -18.49
CA LYS A 293 -14.88 -9.57 -18.70
C LYS A 293 -14.53 -9.75 -20.17
N SER A 294 -13.30 -10.15 -20.42
CA SER A 294 -12.87 -10.65 -21.74
C SER A 294 -13.42 -12.05 -22.00
N ALA A 295 -13.53 -12.41 -23.27
CA ALA A 295 -13.81 -13.79 -23.68
C ALA A 295 -12.60 -14.68 -23.40
N ILE A 296 -12.58 -15.34 -22.26
CA ILE A 296 -11.50 -16.23 -21.84
C ILE A 296 -11.97 -17.70 -21.80
N PRO A 297 -11.09 -18.66 -21.99
CA PRO A 297 -11.42 -20.08 -21.83
C PRO A 297 -11.93 -20.36 -20.40
N ARG A 298 -12.94 -21.21 -20.27
CA ARG A 298 -13.47 -21.63 -18.97
C ARG A 298 -12.37 -22.17 -18.03
N ARG A 299 -11.35 -22.80 -18.59
CA ARG A 299 -10.20 -23.30 -17.85
C ARG A 299 -8.95 -22.55 -18.29
N ILE A 300 -8.35 -21.80 -17.36
CA ILE A 300 -7.14 -21.04 -17.56
C ILE A 300 -5.96 -22.02 -17.65
N ARG A 301 -5.25 -22.02 -18.79
CA ARG A 301 -4.09 -22.88 -19.05
C ARG A 301 -3.03 -22.06 -19.78
N PRO A 302 -2.21 -21.28 -19.06
CA PRO A 302 -1.08 -20.59 -19.68
C PRO A 302 -0.13 -21.57 -20.37
N PRO A 303 0.59 -21.15 -21.41
CA PRO A 303 1.62 -21.94 -22.04
C PRO A 303 2.71 -22.28 -21.01
N LYS A 304 3.45 -23.37 -21.26
CA LYS A 304 4.59 -23.72 -20.42
C LYS A 304 5.68 -22.65 -20.57
N GLY A 305 6.09 -22.06 -19.47
CA GLY A 305 7.12 -21.03 -19.47
C GLY A 305 7.23 -20.36 -18.11
N GLU A 306 8.00 -19.31 -18.09
CA GLU A 306 8.18 -18.41 -16.94
C GLU A 306 7.91 -16.99 -17.40
N ILE A 307 7.26 -16.21 -16.56
CA ILE A 307 7.01 -14.79 -16.81
C ILE A 307 7.35 -14.00 -15.55
N TYR A 308 8.05 -12.90 -15.75
CA TYR A 308 8.25 -11.87 -14.74
C TYR A 308 7.35 -10.67 -15.09
N PHE A 309 6.60 -10.22 -14.13
CA PHE A 309 5.80 -9.01 -14.19
C PHE A 309 6.11 -8.14 -12.98
N ARG A 310 6.42 -6.87 -13.23
CA ARG A 310 6.77 -5.91 -12.20
C ARG A 310 5.61 -4.96 -11.95
#